data_f1564af91219b959fceb6c49e54e981d
#
_entry.id   f1564af91219b959fceb6c49e54e981d
#
_cell.length_a   1.000
_cell.length_b   1.000
_cell.length_c   1.000
_cell.angle_alpha   90.00
_cell.angle_beta   90.00
_cell.angle_gamma   90.00
#
_symmetry.space_group_name_H-M   'P 1'
#
loop_
_entity.id
_entity.type
_entity.pdbx_description
1 polymer ?
#
loop_
_entity_poly.entity_id
_entity_poly.type
_entity_poly.pdbx_seq_one_letter_code
_entity_poly.pdbx_strand_id
1 'polypeptide(L)'
;NEGWKASFYHDGKEGLDAFLENQNKWGVVILDVNLPSMDGMQICRQIRQVNQTVPIVMLTARDSESDQVIGLEIGADDYVAKPFSAVTIMARIKALLRRTQRATVADNTFASEFDVETDHVKINTKTHEAFIDGKQIENLTPKEFDLLMVMAKHQRQVFTREHLLTKIWEDPFYGDERTVDAHIKKLRQKIEAVGPHVIHTVWGVGYKFDDSEL
;
A
#
# COMPACT_ATOMS: atom_id res chain seq x y z
N ASN A 1 13.31 -21.63 -1.28
CA ASN A 1 12.78 -21.91 0.07
C ASN A 1 13.12 -20.72 0.96
N GLU A 2 12.16 -19.81 1.15
CA GLU A 2 12.38 -18.52 1.84
C GLU A 2 12.17 -18.61 3.36
N GLY A 3 11.90 -19.82 3.89
CA GLY A 3 11.64 -20.03 5.30
C GLY A 3 10.26 -19.54 5.79
N TRP A 4 9.40 -19.06 4.90
CA TRP A 4 8.05 -18.60 5.26
C TRP A 4 7.12 -19.79 5.49
N LYS A 5 6.18 -19.60 6.42
CA LYS A 5 5.06 -20.52 6.63
C LYS A 5 3.87 -20.01 5.81
N ALA A 6 3.27 -20.86 5.00
CA ALA A 6 2.09 -20.55 4.22
C ALA A 6 0.90 -21.40 4.66
N SER A 7 -0.28 -20.80 4.71
CA SER A 7 -1.56 -21.50 4.89
C SER A 7 -2.41 -21.26 3.66
N PHE A 8 -3.12 -22.27 3.21
CA PHE A 8 -3.94 -22.21 2.00
C PHE A 8 -5.38 -22.55 2.34
N TYR A 9 -6.31 -21.73 1.83
CA TYR A 9 -7.74 -21.91 1.98
C TYR A 9 -8.37 -21.88 0.59
N HIS A 10 -9.24 -22.83 0.29
CA HIS A 10 -9.92 -22.92 -1.00
C HIS A 10 -11.32 -22.29 -0.98
N ASP A 11 -11.80 -21.95 0.18
CA ASP A 11 -13.06 -21.25 0.41
C ASP A 11 -12.80 -19.87 1.01
N GLY A 12 -13.45 -18.83 0.45
CA GLY A 12 -13.20 -17.45 0.85
C GLY A 12 -13.61 -17.17 2.29
N LYS A 13 -14.73 -17.77 2.75
CA LYS A 13 -15.19 -17.58 4.11
C LYS A 13 -14.26 -18.25 5.14
N GLU A 14 -13.81 -19.47 4.87
CA GLU A 14 -12.84 -20.17 5.74
C GLU A 14 -11.53 -19.38 5.85
N GLY A 15 -11.03 -18.82 4.74
CA GLY A 15 -9.83 -17.99 4.73
C GLY A 15 -9.99 -16.72 5.56
N LEU A 16 -11.14 -16.06 5.45
CA LEU A 16 -11.45 -14.87 6.25
C LEU A 16 -11.57 -15.20 7.74
N ASP A 17 -12.30 -16.25 8.09
CA ASP A 17 -12.47 -16.67 9.48
C ASP A 17 -11.11 -16.98 10.13
N ALA A 18 -10.21 -17.69 9.42
CA ALA A 18 -8.83 -17.93 9.88
C ALA A 18 -7.99 -16.65 10.04
N PHE A 19 -8.22 -15.63 9.21
CA PHE A 19 -7.58 -14.35 9.38
C PHE A 19 -8.09 -13.62 10.63
N LEU A 20 -9.39 -13.61 10.85
CA LEU A 20 -10.04 -12.91 11.96
C LEU A 20 -9.70 -13.51 13.32
N GLU A 21 -9.46 -14.85 13.40
CA GLU A 21 -9.03 -15.51 14.62
C GLU A 21 -7.69 -14.98 15.15
N ASN A 22 -6.76 -14.59 14.27
CA ASN A 22 -5.48 -14.04 14.68
C ASN A 22 -4.89 -13.09 13.62
N GLN A 23 -5.32 -11.84 13.63
CA GLN A 23 -4.98 -10.82 12.63
C GLN A 23 -3.49 -10.48 12.58
N ASN A 24 -2.76 -10.61 13.68
CA ASN A 24 -1.34 -10.27 13.78
C ASN A 24 -0.41 -11.42 13.35
N LYS A 25 -0.95 -12.59 13.03
CA LYS A 25 -0.18 -13.76 12.59
C LYS A 25 0.33 -13.63 11.16
N TRP A 26 -0.34 -12.81 10.34
CA TRP A 26 -0.18 -12.80 8.89
C TRP A 26 0.74 -11.67 8.45
N GLY A 27 1.83 -12.02 7.77
CA GLY A 27 2.75 -11.05 7.19
C GLY A 27 2.29 -10.51 5.83
N VAL A 28 1.49 -11.28 5.09
CA VAL A 28 0.90 -10.92 3.80
C VAL A 28 -0.30 -11.82 3.54
N VAL A 29 -1.31 -11.28 2.86
CA VAL A 29 -2.50 -12.01 2.42
C VAL A 29 -2.54 -12.00 0.89
N ILE A 30 -2.76 -13.16 0.28
CA ILE A 30 -2.93 -13.30 -1.16
C ILE A 30 -4.36 -13.79 -1.41
N LEU A 31 -5.13 -13.02 -2.17
CA LEU A 31 -6.54 -13.28 -2.43
C LEU A 31 -6.79 -13.51 -3.91
N ASP A 32 -7.38 -14.63 -4.26
CA ASP A 32 -8.03 -14.78 -5.55
C ASP A 32 -9.32 -13.96 -5.56
N VAL A 33 -9.58 -13.23 -6.64
CA VAL A 33 -10.88 -12.54 -6.81
C VAL A 33 -12.01 -13.54 -6.84
N ASN A 34 -11.84 -14.66 -7.55
CA ASN A 34 -12.86 -15.66 -7.74
C ASN A 34 -12.71 -16.82 -6.75
N LEU A 35 -13.24 -16.65 -5.55
CA LEU A 35 -13.29 -17.69 -4.51
C LEU A 35 -14.73 -18.15 -4.26
N PRO A 36 -14.95 -19.43 -3.89
CA PRO A 36 -16.25 -19.89 -3.42
C PRO A 36 -16.70 -19.18 -2.15
N SER A 37 -17.99 -19.18 -1.90
CA SER A 37 -18.69 -18.66 -0.71
C SER A 37 -18.55 -17.15 -0.50
N MET A 38 -17.36 -16.58 -0.67
CA MET A 38 -17.08 -15.15 -0.55
C MET A 38 -15.95 -14.77 -1.50
N ASP A 39 -16.17 -13.75 -2.36
CA ASP A 39 -15.16 -13.30 -3.30
C ASP A 39 -14.01 -12.54 -2.61
N GLY A 40 -12.84 -12.51 -3.28
CA GLY A 40 -11.64 -11.90 -2.71
C GLY A 40 -11.77 -10.40 -2.45
N MET A 41 -12.64 -9.70 -3.18
CA MET A 41 -12.88 -8.27 -2.96
C MET A 41 -13.66 -8.02 -1.66
N GLN A 42 -14.65 -8.87 -1.37
CA GLN A 42 -15.39 -8.82 -0.11
C GLN A 42 -14.47 -9.15 1.07
N ILE A 43 -13.60 -10.16 0.92
CA ILE A 43 -12.61 -10.52 1.93
C ILE A 43 -11.66 -9.36 2.18
N CYS A 44 -11.10 -8.76 1.13
CA CYS A 44 -10.21 -7.60 1.24
C CYS A 44 -10.87 -6.47 2.03
N ARG A 45 -12.12 -6.13 1.71
CA ARG A 45 -12.89 -5.10 2.41
C ARG A 45 -13.05 -5.42 3.89
N GLN A 46 -13.38 -6.66 4.25
CA GLN A 46 -13.54 -7.06 5.64
C GLN A 46 -12.21 -7.07 6.41
N ILE A 47 -11.13 -7.52 5.78
CA ILE A 47 -9.79 -7.43 6.37
C ILE A 47 -9.45 -5.98 6.66
N ARG A 48 -9.69 -5.06 5.72
CA ARG A 48 -9.39 -3.63 5.90
C ARG A 48 -10.21 -2.94 7.01
N GLN A 49 -11.37 -3.46 7.35
CA GLN A 49 -12.14 -2.95 8.49
C GLN A 49 -11.47 -3.24 9.85
N VAL A 50 -10.67 -4.30 9.94
CA VAL A 50 -10.07 -4.75 11.20
C VAL A 50 -8.54 -4.66 11.19
N ASN A 51 -7.91 -4.64 10.02
CA ASN A 51 -6.46 -4.52 9.87
C ASN A 51 -6.14 -3.72 8.60
N GLN A 52 -5.70 -2.49 8.77
CA GLN A 52 -5.37 -1.57 7.68
C GLN A 52 -3.95 -1.79 7.13
N THR A 53 -3.05 -2.42 7.90
CA THR A 53 -1.62 -2.45 7.62
C THR A 53 -1.11 -3.74 7.00
N VAL A 54 -1.82 -4.87 7.15
CA VAL A 54 -1.39 -6.12 6.53
C VAL A 54 -1.36 -5.98 5.00
N PRO A 55 -0.24 -6.31 4.32
CA PRO A 55 -0.20 -6.26 2.86
C PRO A 55 -1.17 -7.25 2.23
N ILE A 56 -1.93 -6.80 1.23
CA ILE A 56 -2.88 -7.62 0.47
C ILE A 56 -2.55 -7.58 -1.02
N VAL A 57 -2.32 -8.75 -1.61
CA VAL A 57 -2.12 -8.95 -3.04
C VAL A 57 -3.34 -9.66 -3.62
N MET A 58 -3.97 -9.08 -4.64
CA MET A 58 -5.09 -9.70 -5.34
C MET A 58 -4.62 -10.45 -6.57
N LEU A 59 -5.18 -11.65 -6.80
CA LEU A 59 -5.00 -12.42 -8.04
C LEU A 59 -6.26 -12.26 -8.89
N THR A 60 -6.11 -11.74 -10.11
CA THR A 60 -7.25 -11.45 -10.99
C THR A 60 -7.10 -12.08 -12.37
N ALA A 61 -8.22 -12.36 -13.04
CA ALA A 61 -8.20 -12.69 -14.45
C ALA A 61 -7.88 -11.43 -15.28
N ARG A 62 -7.17 -11.59 -16.40
CA ARG A 62 -6.59 -10.51 -17.21
C ARG A 62 -7.62 -9.57 -17.85
N ASP A 63 -8.90 -9.92 -17.86
CA ASP A 63 -9.92 -9.35 -18.74
C ASP A 63 -10.78 -8.23 -18.14
N SER A 64 -10.51 -7.79 -16.90
CA SER A 64 -11.28 -6.70 -16.29
C SER A 64 -10.39 -5.60 -15.75
N GLU A 65 -10.10 -4.59 -16.62
CA GLU A 65 -9.53 -3.31 -16.14
C GLU A 65 -10.39 -2.71 -15.02
N SER A 66 -11.71 -2.91 -15.09
CA SER A 66 -12.66 -2.49 -14.06
C SER A 66 -12.42 -3.18 -12.71
N ASP A 67 -12.11 -4.49 -12.68
CA ASP A 67 -11.87 -5.21 -11.43
C ASP A 67 -10.56 -4.78 -10.76
N GLN A 68 -9.54 -4.42 -11.54
CA GLN A 68 -8.28 -3.90 -10.99
C GLN A 68 -8.48 -2.55 -10.30
N VAL A 69 -9.20 -1.63 -10.94
CA VAL A 69 -9.50 -0.31 -10.37
C VAL A 69 -10.39 -0.44 -9.13
N ILE A 70 -11.45 -1.25 -9.19
CA ILE A 70 -12.38 -1.46 -8.07
C ILE A 70 -11.65 -2.09 -6.88
N GLY A 71 -10.79 -3.07 -7.11
CA GLY A 71 -10.10 -3.73 -6.03
C GLY A 71 -9.04 -2.87 -5.36
N LEU A 72 -8.34 -1.99 -6.11
CA LEU A 72 -7.47 -0.98 -5.53
C LEU A 72 -8.28 0.02 -4.71
N GLU A 73 -9.47 0.40 -5.14
CA GLU A 73 -10.40 1.22 -4.36
C GLU A 73 -10.88 0.53 -3.08
N ILE A 74 -10.85 -0.81 -3.00
CA ILE A 74 -11.23 -1.59 -1.81
C ILE A 74 -10.09 -1.66 -0.77
N GLY A 75 -8.82 -1.48 -1.17
CA GLY A 75 -7.69 -1.47 -0.24
C GLY A 75 -6.61 -2.52 -0.48
N ALA A 76 -6.60 -3.21 -1.61
CA ALA A 76 -5.47 -4.03 -1.99
C ALA A 76 -4.23 -3.16 -2.22
N ASP A 77 -3.04 -3.69 -1.91
CA ASP A 77 -1.77 -3.02 -2.13
C ASP A 77 -1.21 -3.32 -3.51
N ASP A 78 -1.54 -4.48 -4.07
CA ASP A 78 -1.04 -4.91 -5.37
C ASP A 78 -1.98 -5.90 -6.06
N TYR A 79 -1.83 -6.03 -7.38
CA TYR A 79 -2.58 -6.93 -8.25
C TYR A 79 -1.65 -7.76 -9.11
N VAL A 80 -1.99 -9.03 -9.28
CA VAL A 80 -1.29 -9.93 -10.20
C VAL A 80 -2.30 -10.57 -11.14
N ALA A 81 -2.16 -10.27 -12.43
CA ALA A 81 -3.01 -10.85 -13.46
C ALA A 81 -2.63 -12.32 -13.72
N LYS A 82 -3.63 -13.19 -13.85
CA LYS A 82 -3.48 -14.57 -14.30
C LYS A 82 -3.36 -14.61 -15.84
N PRO A 83 -2.50 -15.46 -16.43
CA PRO A 83 -1.57 -16.38 -15.77
C PRO A 83 -0.32 -15.66 -15.25
N PHE A 84 0.13 -16.03 -14.06
CA PHE A 84 1.32 -15.47 -13.43
C PHE A 84 2.42 -16.53 -13.23
N SER A 85 3.68 -16.09 -13.14
CA SER A 85 4.76 -16.97 -12.72
C SER A 85 4.92 -16.94 -11.19
N ALA A 86 5.35 -18.08 -10.62
CA ALA A 86 5.70 -18.13 -9.20
C ALA A 86 6.79 -17.10 -8.83
N VAL A 87 7.73 -16.84 -9.75
CA VAL A 87 8.80 -15.84 -9.57
C VAL A 87 8.22 -14.44 -9.42
N THR A 88 7.22 -14.08 -10.23
CA THR A 88 6.56 -12.76 -10.17
C THR A 88 5.86 -12.56 -8.83
N ILE A 89 5.09 -13.53 -8.37
CA ILE A 89 4.40 -13.44 -7.05
C ILE A 89 5.43 -13.37 -5.93
N MET A 90 6.47 -14.20 -5.96
CA MET A 90 7.49 -14.22 -4.92
C MET A 90 8.26 -12.90 -4.83
N ALA A 91 8.56 -12.27 -5.97
CA ALA A 91 9.20 -10.96 -5.99
C ALA A 91 8.32 -9.89 -5.31
N ARG A 92 7.01 -9.87 -5.60
CA ARG A 92 6.06 -8.92 -5.00
C ARG A 92 5.87 -9.14 -3.51
N ILE A 93 5.73 -10.39 -3.07
CA ILE A 93 5.65 -10.72 -1.65
C ILE A 93 6.91 -10.27 -0.92
N LYS A 94 8.10 -10.54 -1.49
CA LYS A 94 9.39 -10.10 -0.91
C LYS A 94 9.45 -8.58 -0.79
N ALA A 95 9.02 -7.85 -1.81
CA ALA A 95 9.01 -6.40 -1.79
C ALA A 95 8.10 -5.86 -0.66
N LEU A 96 6.91 -6.42 -0.50
CA LEU A 96 5.97 -6.05 0.56
C LEU A 96 6.51 -6.41 1.96
N LEU A 97 7.02 -7.63 2.16
CA LEU A 97 7.55 -8.08 3.46
C LEU A 97 8.84 -7.38 3.86
N ARG A 98 9.72 -7.02 2.91
CA ARG A 98 10.96 -6.27 3.19
C ARG A 98 10.65 -4.91 3.82
N ARG A 99 9.56 -4.29 3.45
CA ARG A 99 9.12 -2.99 3.97
C ARG A 99 8.65 -3.10 5.41
N THR A 100 7.86 -4.13 5.72
CA THR A 100 7.43 -4.42 7.10
C THR A 100 8.61 -4.78 8.02
N GLN A 101 9.65 -5.43 7.51
CA GLN A 101 10.83 -5.83 8.30
C GLN A 101 11.83 -4.69 8.50
N ARG A 102 11.91 -3.70 7.59
CA ARG A 102 12.77 -2.52 7.80
C ARG A 102 12.34 -1.64 8.96
N ALA A 103 11.08 -1.73 9.36
CA ALA A 103 10.57 -1.07 10.56
C ALA A 103 11.13 -1.65 11.88
N THR A 104 11.73 -2.86 11.87
CA THR A 104 12.18 -3.55 13.10
C THR A 104 13.70 -3.57 13.33
N VAL A 105 14.52 -3.09 12.38
CA VAL A 105 15.99 -3.10 12.51
C VAL A 105 16.52 -1.69 12.27
N ALA A 106 16.67 -0.92 13.32
CA ALA A 106 17.40 0.33 13.25
C ALA A 106 18.27 0.55 14.49
N ASP A 107 19.53 0.69 14.17
CA ASP A 107 20.65 1.03 15.02
C ASP A 107 20.41 2.34 15.81
N ASN A 108 20.79 2.32 17.09
CA ASN A 108 20.77 3.47 17.97
C ASN A 108 21.88 4.46 17.58
N THR A 109 21.54 5.43 16.74
CA THR A 109 22.31 6.69 16.65
C THR A 109 21.32 7.85 16.77
N PHE A 110 21.67 8.83 17.57
CA PHE A 110 20.93 10.08 17.82
C PHE A 110 20.72 10.83 16.50
N ALA A 111 19.67 10.46 15.78
CA ALA A 111 19.14 11.18 14.63
C ALA A 111 17.68 11.54 14.94
N SER A 112 17.14 12.57 14.31
CA SER A 112 15.78 13.04 14.54
C SER A 112 14.80 11.86 14.61
N GLU A 113 13.79 11.95 15.46
CA GLU A 113 12.74 10.95 15.63
C GLU A 113 12.03 10.63 14.30
N PHE A 114 12.13 11.53 13.32
CA PHE A 114 11.49 11.44 12.02
C PHE A 114 12.53 11.38 10.89
N ASP A 115 12.29 10.52 9.91
CA ASP A 115 13.15 10.34 8.73
C ASP A 115 12.87 11.39 7.64
N VAL A 116 11.65 11.90 7.62
CA VAL A 116 11.23 13.02 6.76
C VAL A 116 10.50 14.04 7.62
N GLU A 117 10.92 15.28 7.54
CA GLU A 117 10.29 16.40 8.22
C GLU A 117 10.18 17.56 7.23
N THR A 118 8.96 18.02 7.01
CA THR A 118 8.60 19.15 6.15
C THR A 118 7.93 20.22 7.01
N ASP A 119 7.39 21.27 6.42
CA ASP A 119 6.75 22.34 7.20
C ASP A 119 5.55 21.82 8.01
N HIS A 120 4.78 20.89 7.46
CA HIS A 120 3.59 20.35 8.10
C HIS A 120 3.63 18.83 8.34
N VAL A 121 4.41 18.07 7.56
CA VAL A 121 4.40 16.60 7.60
C VAL A 121 5.66 16.04 8.24
N LYS A 122 5.49 15.06 9.14
CA LYS A 122 6.56 14.28 9.77
C LYS A 122 6.32 12.80 9.56
N ILE A 123 7.36 12.07 9.15
CA ILE A 123 7.28 10.64 8.83
C ILE A 123 8.38 9.89 9.57
N ASN A 124 8.00 8.84 10.28
CA ASN A 124 8.90 7.90 10.91
C ASN A 124 8.80 6.56 10.18
N THR A 125 9.87 6.18 9.46
CA THR A 125 9.90 4.92 8.70
C THR A 125 10.11 3.69 9.59
N LYS A 126 10.58 3.89 10.83
CA LYS A 126 10.80 2.80 11.79
C LYS A 126 9.49 2.36 12.43
N THR A 127 8.65 3.32 12.82
CA THR A 127 7.33 3.04 13.41
C THR A 127 6.23 2.93 12.35
N HIS A 128 6.52 3.31 11.10
CA HIS A 128 5.54 3.37 10.00
C HIS A 128 4.41 4.38 10.27
N GLU A 129 4.75 5.48 10.96
CA GLU A 129 3.83 6.52 11.33
C GLU A 129 4.08 7.79 10.54
N ALA A 130 3.02 8.48 10.18
CA ALA A 130 3.05 9.79 9.55
C ALA A 130 2.11 10.74 10.30
N PHE A 131 2.55 11.98 10.42
CA PHE A 131 1.82 13.03 11.12
C PHE A 131 1.70 14.25 10.21
N ILE A 132 0.61 14.98 10.33
CA ILE A 132 0.41 16.30 9.73
C ILE A 132 -0.09 17.26 10.80
N ASP A 133 0.59 18.40 10.98
CA ASP A 133 0.34 19.37 12.06
C ASP A 133 0.26 18.73 13.46
N GLY A 134 1.11 17.72 13.70
CA GLY A 134 1.15 16.97 14.95
C GLY A 134 0.02 15.95 15.14
N LYS A 135 -0.90 15.81 14.18
CA LYS A 135 -1.96 14.79 14.21
C LYS A 135 -1.54 13.59 13.37
N GLN A 136 -1.70 12.39 13.90
CA GLN A 136 -1.38 11.17 13.19
C GLN A 136 -2.31 10.97 12.00
N ILE A 137 -1.75 10.62 10.84
CA ILE A 137 -2.50 10.16 9.67
C ILE A 137 -2.74 8.67 9.86
N GLU A 138 -3.91 8.32 10.36
CA GLU A 138 -4.23 6.95 10.72
C GLU A 138 -4.51 6.07 9.50
N ASN A 139 -4.34 4.76 9.71
CA ASN A 139 -4.80 3.72 8.78
C ASN A 139 -4.17 3.77 7.37
N LEU A 140 -2.94 4.27 7.25
CA LEU A 140 -2.21 4.21 5.99
C LEU A 140 -1.91 2.76 5.62
N THR A 141 -2.26 2.36 4.40
CA THR A 141 -1.77 1.08 3.85
C THR A 141 -0.28 1.19 3.50
N PRO A 142 0.45 0.06 3.38
CA PRO A 142 1.87 0.11 3.02
C PRO A 142 2.18 0.95 1.78
N LYS A 143 1.35 0.87 0.74
CA LYS A 143 1.56 1.65 -0.50
C LYS A 143 1.22 3.13 -0.37
N GLU A 144 0.22 3.48 0.43
CA GLU A 144 -0.10 4.87 0.74
C GLU A 144 1.01 5.53 1.56
N PHE A 145 1.57 4.80 2.53
CA PHE A 145 2.71 5.27 3.30
C PHE A 145 3.95 5.50 2.41
N ASP A 146 4.27 4.54 1.53
CA ASP A 146 5.38 4.66 0.59
C ASP A 146 5.22 5.86 -0.36
N LEU A 147 4.01 6.08 -0.88
CA LEU A 147 3.69 7.24 -1.73
C LEU A 147 3.94 8.55 -1.00
N LEU A 148 3.40 8.67 0.21
CA LEU A 148 3.60 9.86 1.04
C LEU A 148 5.09 10.09 1.31
N MET A 149 5.80 9.06 1.76
CA MET A 149 7.22 9.12 2.09
C MET A 149 8.08 9.55 0.88
N VAL A 150 7.85 8.94 -0.29
CA VAL A 150 8.60 9.25 -1.51
C VAL A 150 8.36 10.70 -1.95
N MET A 151 7.12 11.14 -1.94
CA MET A 151 6.79 12.49 -2.38
C MET A 151 7.21 13.56 -1.38
N ALA A 152 7.01 13.36 -0.07
CA ALA A 152 7.42 14.30 0.97
C ALA A 152 8.94 14.45 1.07
N LYS A 153 9.69 13.37 0.82
CA LYS A 153 11.16 13.40 0.74
C LYS A 153 11.70 14.25 -0.43
N HIS A 154 10.89 14.46 -1.44
CA HIS A 154 11.23 15.21 -2.65
C HIS A 154 10.19 16.33 -2.89
N GLN A 155 10.07 17.24 -1.92
CA GLN A 155 9.12 18.35 -1.97
C GLN A 155 9.21 19.10 -3.28
N ARG A 156 8.06 19.53 -3.80
CA ARG A 156 7.88 20.28 -5.05
C ARG A 156 8.34 19.56 -6.33
N GLN A 157 8.93 18.37 -6.22
CA GLN A 157 9.23 17.56 -7.39
C GLN A 157 7.94 16.98 -7.98
N VAL A 158 7.77 17.15 -9.29
CA VAL A 158 6.69 16.49 -10.03
C VAL A 158 7.11 15.08 -10.38
N PHE A 159 6.28 14.11 -10.00
CA PHE A 159 6.43 12.72 -10.36
C PHE A 159 5.39 12.34 -11.40
N THR A 160 5.82 11.71 -12.50
CA THR A 160 4.87 11.06 -13.41
C THR A 160 4.26 9.83 -12.75
N ARG A 161 3.09 9.39 -13.24
CA ARG A 161 2.45 8.15 -12.77
C ARG A 161 3.36 6.95 -12.94
N GLU A 162 3.97 6.83 -14.11
CA GLU A 162 4.94 5.78 -14.43
C GLU A 162 6.13 5.77 -13.46
N HIS A 163 6.69 6.95 -13.15
CA HIS A 163 7.80 7.07 -12.21
C HIS A 163 7.40 6.63 -10.79
N LEU A 164 6.21 7.03 -10.30
CA LEU A 164 5.69 6.57 -9.01
C LEU A 164 5.41 5.07 -9.02
N LEU A 165 4.85 4.56 -10.11
CA LEU A 165 4.58 3.15 -10.28
C LEU A 165 5.87 2.32 -10.16
N THR A 166 6.87 2.64 -10.97
CA THR A 166 8.18 1.96 -10.96
C THR A 166 8.88 2.07 -9.59
N LYS A 167 8.84 3.25 -8.97
CA LYS A 167 9.54 3.50 -7.71
C LYS A 167 8.91 2.79 -6.51
N ILE A 168 7.58 2.62 -6.51
CA ILE A 168 6.83 2.09 -5.37
C ILE A 168 6.44 0.62 -5.55
N TRP A 169 6.14 0.18 -6.76
CA TRP A 169 5.78 -1.22 -7.04
C TRP A 169 6.93 -2.08 -7.53
N GLU A 170 8.09 -1.47 -7.86
CA GLU A 170 9.32 -2.10 -8.38
C GLU A 170 9.12 -2.82 -9.74
N ASP A 171 10.09 -2.68 -10.65
CA ASP A 171 10.05 -3.27 -12.00
C ASP A 171 10.33 -4.80 -11.96
N PRO A 172 9.65 -5.64 -12.79
CA PRO A 172 8.67 -5.24 -13.81
C PRO A 172 7.24 -5.24 -13.28
N PHE A 173 6.67 -4.04 -13.09
CA PHE A 173 5.26 -3.92 -12.77
C PHE A 173 4.43 -3.91 -14.07
N TYR A 174 3.65 -4.94 -14.31
CA TYR A 174 2.73 -5.03 -15.44
C TYR A 174 1.34 -4.44 -15.13
N GLY A 175 1.25 -3.47 -14.23
CA GLY A 175 0.01 -2.81 -13.85
C GLY A 175 -0.25 -1.50 -14.58
N ASP A 176 -1.48 -1.00 -14.46
CA ASP A 176 -1.91 0.28 -15.03
C ASP A 176 -1.46 1.45 -14.13
N GLU A 177 -1.09 2.57 -14.73
CA GLU A 177 -0.84 3.85 -14.04
C GLU A 177 -2.01 4.32 -13.16
N ARG A 178 -3.24 3.88 -13.45
CA ARG A 178 -4.44 4.10 -12.63
C ARG A 178 -4.31 3.54 -11.21
N THR A 179 -3.41 2.56 -11.01
CA THR A 179 -3.05 2.06 -9.68
C THR A 179 -2.55 3.19 -8.79
N VAL A 180 -1.72 4.07 -9.33
CA VAL A 180 -1.22 5.26 -8.62
C VAL A 180 -2.37 6.20 -8.27
N ASP A 181 -3.26 6.48 -9.23
CA ASP A 181 -4.39 7.40 -9.03
C ASP A 181 -5.32 6.93 -7.89
N ALA A 182 -5.61 5.62 -7.83
CA ALA A 182 -6.44 5.03 -6.78
C ALA A 182 -5.81 5.18 -5.39
N HIS A 183 -4.51 4.92 -5.26
CA HIS A 183 -3.80 5.09 -3.98
C HIS A 183 -3.65 6.56 -3.59
N ILE A 184 -3.36 7.46 -4.54
CA ILE A 184 -3.31 8.91 -4.28
C ILE A 184 -4.66 9.43 -3.80
N LYS A 185 -5.77 9.01 -4.41
CA LYS A 185 -7.12 9.40 -3.99
C LYS A 185 -7.37 9.05 -2.52
N LYS A 186 -7.03 7.84 -2.10
CA LYS A 186 -7.21 7.40 -0.71
C LYS A 186 -6.26 8.09 0.26
N LEU A 187 -5.01 8.23 -0.13
CA LEU A 187 -4.01 8.93 0.65
C LEU A 187 -4.47 10.37 0.94
N ARG A 188 -4.96 11.08 -0.07
CA ARG A 188 -5.55 12.41 0.10
C ARG A 188 -6.69 12.41 1.10
N GLN A 189 -7.65 11.49 0.97
CA GLN A 189 -8.78 11.39 1.90
C GLN A 189 -8.33 11.24 3.36
N LYS A 190 -7.28 10.46 3.61
CA LYS A 190 -6.73 10.23 4.96
C LYS A 190 -5.99 11.47 5.48
N ILE A 191 -5.21 12.12 4.64
CA ILE A 191 -4.50 13.36 4.98
C ILE A 191 -5.50 14.48 5.27
N GLU A 192 -6.46 14.71 4.38
CA GLU A 192 -7.45 15.78 4.46
C GLU A 192 -8.45 15.59 5.61
N ALA A 193 -8.56 14.38 6.15
CA ALA A 193 -9.35 14.12 7.37
C ALA A 193 -8.72 14.73 8.63
N VAL A 194 -7.41 14.98 8.65
CA VAL A 194 -6.67 15.45 9.83
C VAL A 194 -5.86 16.71 9.60
N GLY A 195 -5.61 17.10 8.35
CA GLY A 195 -4.78 18.26 7.99
C GLY A 195 -5.07 18.83 6.61
N PRO A 196 -4.21 19.71 6.11
CA PRO A 196 -4.39 20.39 4.84
C PRO A 196 -4.07 19.51 3.61
N HIS A 197 -4.44 20.02 2.44
CA HIS A 197 -4.18 19.38 1.15
C HIS A 197 -2.72 19.61 0.71
N VAL A 198 -1.88 18.57 0.81
CA VAL A 198 -0.43 18.65 0.50
C VAL A 198 -0.02 17.90 -0.77
N ILE A 199 -0.90 17.11 -1.37
CA ILE A 199 -0.62 16.35 -2.60
C ILE A 199 -1.39 16.96 -3.76
N HIS A 200 -0.69 17.59 -4.69
CA HIS A 200 -1.29 18.32 -5.81
C HIS A 200 -1.22 17.51 -7.11
N THR A 201 -2.26 17.66 -7.93
CA THR A 201 -2.27 17.10 -9.30
C THR A 201 -1.63 18.10 -10.25
N VAL A 202 -0.64 17.63 -11.01
CA VAL A 202 -0.09 18.34 -12.16
C VAL A 202 -0.74 17.77 -13.42
N TRP A 203 -1.70 18.49 -13.96
CA TRP A 203 -2.54 18.00 -15.08
C TRP A 203 -1.71 17.58 -16.28
N GLY A 204 -2.03 16.40 -16.81
CA GLY A 204 -1.31 15.80 -17.94
C GLY A 204 0.05 15.20 -17.60
N VAL A 205 0.54 15.33 -16.34
CA VAL A 205 1.86 14.83 -15.91
C VAL A 205 1.75 13.81 -14.78
N GLY A 206 1.22 14.22 -13.62
CA GLY A 206 1.19 13.34 -12.43
C GLY A 206 0.92 14.10 -11.15
N TYR A 207 1.77 13.90 -10.13
CA TYR A 207 1.55 14.41 -8.78
C TYR A 207 2.81 15.07 -8.20
N LYS A 208 2.62 16.04 -7.31
CA LYS A 208 3.66 16.63 -6.46
C LYS A 208 3.19 16.75 -5.02
N PHE A 209 4.12 16.68 -4.09
CA PHE A 209 3.94 17.07 -2.71
C PHE A 209 4.41 18.51 -2.53
N ASP A 210 3.58 19.35 -1.90
CA ASP A 210 3.91 20.72 -1.58
C ASP A 210 3.06 21.17 -0.39
N ASP A 211 3.70 21.47 0.72
CA ASP A 211 3.07 21.96 1.95
C ASP A 211 3.54 23.36 2.38
N SER A 212 4.23 24.06 1.49
CA SER A 212 4.83 25.36 1.78
C SER A 212 3.91 26.57 1.61
N GLU A 213 2.72 26.39 1.08
CA GLU A 213 1.74 27.47 0.80
C GLU A 213 0.42 27.27 1.59
N LEU A 214 0.52 26.74 2.81
CA LEU A 214 -0.63 26.44 3.66
C LEU A 214 -0.82 27.48 4.77
#